data_9ac3783d9865bf9bfc5d46872ec1f06e
#
_entry.id   9ac3783d9865bf9bfc5d46872ec1f06e
#
_cell.length_a   1.000
_cell.length_b   1.000
_cell.length_c   1.000
_cell.angle_alpha   90.00
_cell.angle_beta   90.00
_cell.angle_gamma   90.00
#
_symmetry.space_group_name_H-M   'P 1'
#
loop_
_entity.id
_entity.type
_entity.pdbx_description
1 polymer ?
#
loop_
_entity_poly.entity_id
_entity_poly.type
_entity_poly.pdbx_seq_one_letter_code
_entity_poly.pdbx_strand_id
1 'polypeptide(L)'
;VKVILPRHEQALAHAADGYARSTGKVGVCMVTSGPGATNLVTGIATAYADSVPLVCITGQVDLGLMGNDAFQEVDTVGIVRNICKYAVTVRDRKDLGRILKEAFYIARTGRPGPVVVDIPKNIQKAMGSDEYPTEVNIRGYKPNMAVHVGQVKKACSIISKAKRPLFLLGGGVSISGANQLMMDLIEKTGIPVVTTLMGKGAVDTRHPLYLGNVAVSYTHLRAH
;
A
#
# COMPACT_ATOMS: atom_id res chain seq x y z
N VAL A 1 -16.69 15.72 3.79
CA VAL A 1 -15.31 15.27 3.50
C VAL A 1 -14.39 16.48 3.57
N LYS A 2 -13.23 16.35 4.29
CA LYS A 2 -12.20 17.40 4.29
C LYS A 2 -11.33 17.24 3.06
N VAL A 3 -11.25 18.28 2.23
CA VAL A 3 -10.41 18.31 1.02
C VAL A 3 -9.18 19.17 1.28
N ILE A 4 -8.01 18.67 0.86
CA ILE A 4 -6.74 19.39 0.90
C ILE A 4 -6.26 19.53 -0.54
N LEU A 5 -5.97 20.76 -0.96
CA LEU A 5 -5.56 21.09 -2.32
C LEU A 5 -4.07 21.51 -2.35
N PRO A 6 -3.13 20.61 -2.63
CA PRO A 6 -1.74 20.97 -2.89
C PRO A 6 -1.58 21.65 -4.26
N ARG A 7 -0.44 22.30 -4.47
CA ARG A 7 -0.15 22.99 -5.73
C ARG A 7 0.42 22.08 -6.82
N HIS A 8 0.74 20.83 -6.49
CA HIS A 8 1.28 19.85 -7.43
C HIS A 8 0.78 18.45 -7.06
N GLU A 9 0.41 17.64 -8.03
CA GLU A 9 -0.20 16.33 -7.82
C GLU A 9 0.78 15.32 -7.20
N GLN A 10 2.07 15.43 -7.46
CA GLN A 10 3.07 14.63 -6.77
C GLN A 10 3.05 14.89 -5.25
N ALA A 11 2.94 16.15 -4.84
CA ALA A 11 2.81 16.51 -3.43
C ALA A 11 1.50 15.95 -2.82
N LEU A 12 0.41 15.91 -3.61
CA LEU A 12 -0.85 15.29 -3.20
C LEU A 12 -0.67 13.79 -2.93
N ALA A 13 0.00 13.07 -3.83
CA ALA A 13 0.27 11.63 -3.64
C ALA A 13 1.10 11.37 -2.39
N HIS A 14 2.16 12.17 -2.16
CA HIS A 14 2.99 12.05 -0.95
C HIS A 14 2.24 12.47 0.32
N ALA A 15 1.33 13.45 0.26
CA ALA A 15 0.47 13.79 1.39
C ALA A 15 -0.49 12.66 1.76
N ALA A 16 -1.09 12.00 0.75
CA ALA A 16 -1.92 10.81 0.96
C ALA A 16 -1.10 9.62 1.51
N ASP A 17 0.12 9.43 1.04
CA ASP A 17 1.07 8.44 1.56
C ASP A 17 1.39 8.71 3.05
N GLY A 18 1.76 9.95 3.40
CA GLY A 18 2.02 10.35 4.79
C GLY A 18 0.80 10.18 5.69
N TYR A 19 -0.41 10.49 5.19
CA TYR A 19 -1.65 10.22 5.91
C TYR A 19 -1.85 8.73 6.19
N ALA A 20 -1.63 7.88 5.18
CA ALA A 20 -1.79 6.44 5.35
C ALA A 20 -0.79 5.86 6.37
N ARG A 21 0.48 6.29 6.31
CA ARG A 21 1.52 5.86 7.27
C ARG A 21 1.22 6.30 8.70
N SER A 22 0.73 7.52 8.88
CA SER A 22 0.50 8.08 10.23
C SER A 22 -0.80 7.60 10.87
N THR A 23 -1.81 7.22 10.08
CA THR A 23 -3.14 6.87 10.58
C THR A 23 -3.49 5.39 10.49
N GLY A 24 -2.74 4.62 9.68
CA GLY A 24 -3.09 3.24 9.31
C GLY A 24 -4.32 3.12 8.40
N LYS A 25 -4.85 4.24 7.89
CA LYS A 25 -6.00 4.29 6.99
C LYS A 25 -5.55 4.38 5.54
N VAL A 26 -6.46 4.09 4.61
CA VAL A 26 -6.18 4.27 3.18
C VAL A 26 -6.08 5.76 2.85
N GLY A 27 -4.96 6.17 2.25
CA GLY A 27 -4.82 7.52 1.69
C GLY A 27 -5.58 7.64 0.37
N VAL A 28 -6.21 8.77 0.13
CA VAL A 28 -6.97 9.01 -1.11
C VAL A 28 -6.47 10.28 -1.78
N CYS A 29 -6.20 10.22 -3.06
CA CYS A 29 -5.94 11.38 -3.89
C CYS A 29 -6.81 11.35 -5.15
N MET A 30 -7.17 12.53 -5.63
CA MET A 30 -7.99 12.71 -6.83
C MET A 30 -7.37 13.79 -7.72
N VAL A 31 -7.23 13.51 -9.01
CA VAL A 31 -6.58 14.39 -9.97
C VAL A 31 -7.31 14.39 -11.31
N THR A 32 -7.03 15.38 -12.13
CA THR A 32 -7.52 15.43 -13.51
C THR A 32 -6.81 14.41 -14.40
N SER A 33 -7.29 14.26 -15.63
CA SER A 33 -6.66 13.44 -16.68
C SER A 33 -5.30 13.99 -17.14
N GLY A 34 -4.59 13.22 -17.93
CA GLY A 34 -3.33 13.61 -18.55
C GLY A 34 -2.25 14.00 -17.55
N PRO A 35 -1.80 15.26 -17.52
CA PRO A 35 -0.71 15.69 -16.65
C PRO A 35 -1.02 15.50 -15.15
N GLY A 36 -2.28 15.61 -14.73
CA GLY A 36 -2.67 15.33 -13.35
C GLY A 36 -2.39 13.88 -12.96
N ALA A 37 -2.77 12.94 -13.81
CA ALA A 37 -2.55 11.51 -13.60
C ALA A 37 -1.05 11.16 -13.65
N THR A 38 -0.30 11.66 -14.64
CA THR A 38 1.13 11.36 -14.77
C THR A 38 1.97 11.92 -13.63
N ASN A 39 1.59 13.05 -13.05
CA ASN A 39 2.27 13.63 -11.89
C ASN A 39 2.11 12.79 -10.60
N LEU A 40 1.17 11.84 -10.54
CA LEU A 40 1.06 10.91 -9.40
C LEU A 40 2.09 9.78 -9.43
N VAL A 41 2.71 9.49 -10.58
CA VAL A 41 3.52 8.27 -10.81
C VAL A 41 4.59 8.07 -9.74
N THR A 42 5.35 9.10 -9.40
CA THR A 42 6.39 9.02 -8.36
C THR A 42 5.81 8.62 -6.99
N GLY A 43 4.70 9.24 -6.58
CA GLY A 43 4.05 8.92 -5.31
C GLY A 43 3.44 7.51 -5.29
N ILE A 44 2.84 7.08 -6.40
CA ILE A 44 2.33 5.71 -6.56
C ILE A 44 3.47 4.70 -6.46
N ALA A 45 4.59 4.92 -7.16
CA ALA A 45 5.75 4.04 -7.12
C ALA A 45 6.34 3.93 -5.70
N THR A 46 6.46 5.05 -4.99
CA THR A 46 6.90 5.09 -3.59
C THR A 46 5.98 4.27 -2.70
N ALA A 47 4.67 4.51 -2.78
CA ALA A 47 3.67 3.77 -2.00
C ALA A 47 3.67 2.26 -2.30
N TYR A 48 3.89 1.88 -3.56
CA TYR A 48 4.00 0.48 -3.97
C TYR A 48 5.22 -0.21 -3.36
N ALA A 49 6.39 0.43 -3.45
CA ALA A 49 7.63 -0.10 -2.89
C ALA A 49 7.53 -0.31 -1.38
N ASP A 50 6.94 0.65 -0.66
CA ASP A 50 6.84 0.66 0.79
C ASP A 50 5.57 0.00 1.36
N SER A 51 4.72 -0.54 0.50
CA SER A 51 3.47 -1.22 0.92
C SER A 51 2.47 -0.27 1.62
N VAL A 52 2.33 0.95 1.10
CA VAL A 52 1.41 1.95 1.64
C VAL A 52 0.06 1.90 0.92
N PRO A 53 -1.07 1.76 1.64
CA PRO A 53 -2.37 1.67 1.00
C PRO A 53 -2.85 3.02 0.49
N LEU A 54 -2.96 3.18 -0.82
CA LEU A 54 -3.52 4.36 -1.48
C LEU A 54 -4.65 3.98 -2.44
N VAL A 55 -5.64 4.86 -2.58
CA VAL A 55 -6.59 4.87 -3.69
C VAL A 55 -6.43 6.17 -4.45
N CYS A 56 -5.92 6.07 -5.67
CA CYS A 56 -5.73 7.19 -6.57
C CYS A 56 -6.88 7.21 -7.59
N ILE A 57 -7.66 8.27 -7.58
CA ILE A 57 -8.76 8.49 -8.52
C ILE A 57 -8.27 9.49 -9.57
N THR A 58 -8.22 9.04 -10.83
CA THR A 58 -7.81 9.88 -11.96
C THR A 58 -9.00 10.17 -12.86
N GLY A 59 -9.07 11.39 -13.37
CA GLY A 59 -9.97 11.69 -14.47
C GLY A 59 -9.45 11.09 -15.78
N GLN A 60 -10.36 10.91 -16.74
CA GLN A 60 -10.03 10.49 -18.10
C GLN A 60 -10.95 11.20 -19.10
N VAL A 61 -10.54 11.28 -20.34
CA VAL A 61 -11.39 11.75 -21.45
C VAL A 61 -12.64 10.88 -21.60
N ASP A 62 -13.61 11.29 -22.36
CA ASP A 62 -14.81 10.47 -22.61
C ASP A 62 -14.43 9.14 -23.26
N LEU A 63 -15.11 8.03 -22.89
CA LEU A 63 -14.82 6.69 -23.40
C LEU A 63 -14.73 6.62 -24.93
N GLY A 64 -15.57 7.39 -25.62
CA GLY A 64 -15.56 7.43 -27.10
C GLY A 64 -14.40 8.17 -27.71
N LEU A 65 -13.63 8.92 -26.92
CA LEU A 65 -12.45 9.66 -27.35
C LEU A 65 -11.14 8.93 -27.02
N MET A 66 -11.19 7.92 -26.15
CA MET A 66 -10.00 7.17 -25.76
C MET A 66 -9.37 6.45 -26.97
N GLY A 67 -8.06 6.61 -27.11
CA GLY A 67 -7.29 6.07 -28.25
C GLY A 67 -7.27 6.98 -29.48
N ASN A 68 -7.75 8.22 -29.39
CA ASN A 68 -7.80 9.18 -30.49
C ASN A 68 -6.91 10.43 -30.25
N ASP A 69 -5.93 10.33 -29.36
CA ASP A 69 -5.03 11.44 -28.98
C ASP A 69 -5.78 12.71 -28.54
N ALA A 70 -6.86 12.55 -27.79
CA ALA A 70 -7.65 13.65 -27.29
C ALA A 70 -6.87 14.54 -26.31
N PHE A 71 -7.28 15.81 -26.17
CA PHE A 71 -6.61 16.74 -25.27
C PHE A 71 -6.55 16.20 -23.82
N GLN A 72 -5.34 16.14 -23.26
CA GLN A 72 -5.06 15.56 -21.94
C GLN A 72 -5.43 14.08 -21.82
N GLU A 73 -5.47 13.34 -22.90
CA GLU A 73 -5.56 11.89 -22.86
C GLU A 73 -4.21 11.28 -22.50
N VAL A 74 -4.24 10.24 -21.65
CA VAL A 74 -3.07 9.40 -21.37
C VAL A 74 -3.55 8.01 -20.95
N ASP A 75 -2.83 6.97 -21.34
CA ASP A 75 -3.07 5.60 -20.83
C ASP A 75 -2.56 5.48 -19.38
N THR A 76 -3.29 6.06 -18.46
CA THR A 76 -2.97 6.03 -17.03
C THR A 76 -2.80 4.60 -16.52
N VAL A 77 -3.72 3.70 -16.91
CA VAL A 77 -3.69 2.30 -16.47
C VAL A 77 -2.44 1.58 -16.98
N GLY A 78 -2.05 1.80 -18.22
CA GLY A 78 -0.82 1.24 -18.79
C GLY A 78 0.43 1.74 -18.08
N ILE A 79 0.51 3.05 -17.80
CA ILE A 79 1.66 3.66 -17.12
C ILE A 79 1.84 3.10 -15.71
N VAL A 80 0.77 2.96 -14.92
CA VAL A 80 0.86 2.59 -13.50
C VAL A 80 0.83 1.08 -13.25
N ARG A 81 0.58 0.26 -14.25
CA ARG A 81 0.37 -1.20 -14.11
C ARG A 81 1.44 -1.90 -13.30
N ASN A 82 2.69 -1.51 -13.44
CA ASN A 82 3.83 -2.16 -12.78
C ASN A 82 4.18 -1.56 -11.41
N ILE A 83 3.52 -0.48 -11.03
CA ILE A 83 3.78 0.26 -9.77
C ILE A 83 2.53 0.38 -8.88
N CYS A 84 1.50 -0.41 -9.13
CA CYS A 84 0.31 -0.48 -8.30
C CYS A 84 -0.18 -1.93 -8.16
N LYS A 85 -1.06 -2.17 -7.21
CA LYS A 85 -1.66 -3.51 -7.01
C LYS A 85 -2.75 -3.80 -8.03
N TYR A 86 -3.48 -2.78 -8.41
CA TYR A 86 -4.59 -2.86 -9.35
C TYR A 86 -4.82 -1.50 -9.99
N ALA A 87 -5.10 -1.49 -11.27
CA ALA A 87 -5.50 -0.30 -12.00
C ALA A 87 -6.65 -0.65 -12.95
N VAL A 88 -7.66 0.21 -13.01
CA VAL A 88 -8.85 -0.03 -13.82
C VAL A 88 -9.46 1.27 -14.32
N THR A 89 -9.88 1.28 -15.59
CA THR A 89 -10.74 2.34 -16.13
C THR A 89 -12.20 1.92 -15.99
N VAL A 90 -13.02 2.76 -15.39
CA VAL A 90 -14.47 2.53 -15.22
C VAL A 90 -15.16 2.68 -16.57
N ARG A 91 -15.80 1.63 -17.06
CA ARG A 91 -16.46 1.63 -18.36
C ARG A 91 -17.98 1.73 -18.31
N ASP A 92 -18.59 1.39 -17.18
CA ASP A 92 -20.03 1.53 -16.93
C ASP A 92 -20.26 2.25 -15.59
N ARG A 93 -21.16 3.21 -15.58
CA ARG A 93 -21.53 3.95 -14.37
C ARG A 93 -22.06 3.04 -13.25
N LYS A 94 -22.74 1.94 -13.63
CA LYS A 94 -23.27 0.95 -12.68
C LYS A 94 -22.18 0.27 -11.88
N ASP A 95 -20.99 0.12 -12.45
CA ASP A 95 -19.87 -0.55 -11.80
C ASP A 95 -19.08 0.37 -10.84
N LEU A 96 -19.32 1.67 -10.88
CA LEU A 96 -18.48 2.63 -10.14
C LEU A 96 -18.45 2.35 -8.63
N GLY A 97 -19.61 2.12 -8.01
CA GLY A 97 -19.69 1.83 -6.57
C GLY A 97 -18.94 0.54 -6.22
N ARG A 98 -19.11 -0.51 -7.02
CA ARG A 98 -18.41 -1.79 -6.86
C ARG A 98 -16.90 -1.63 -7.01
N ILE A 99 -16.46 -0.98 -8.07
CA ILE A 99 -15.03 -0.76 -8.35
C ILE A 99 -14.36 0.05 -7.23
N LEU A 100 -14.99 1.11 -6.74
CA LEU A 100 -14.48 1.87 -5.62
C LEU A 100 -14.39 1.03 -4.34
N LYS A 101 -15.40 0.23 -4.03
CA LYS A 101 -15.37 -0.69 -2.89
C LYS A 101 -14.21 -1.69 -3.00
N GLU A 102 -14.05 -2.31 -4.16
CA GLU A 102 -12.96 -3.24 -4.46
C GLU A 102 -11.59 -2.55 -4.35
N ALA A 103 -11.45 -1.31 -4.85
CA ALA A 103 -10.22 -0.54 -4.77
C ALA A 103 -9.74 -0.33 -3.33
N PHE A 104 -10.63 0.10 -2.43
CA PHE A 104 -10.31 0.23 -1.00
C PHE A 104 -9.98 -1.11 -0.34
N TYR A 105 -10.68 -2.18 -0.72
CA TYR A 105 -10.40 -3.52 -0.21
C TYR A 105 -9.02 -4.01 -0.66
N ILE A 106 -8.71 -3.92 -1.95
CA ILE A 106 -7.42 -4.36 -2.51
C ILE A 106 -6.27 -3.54 -1.92
N ALA A 107 -6.44 -2.21 -1.77
CA ALA A 107 -5.39 -1.35 -1.26
C ALA A 107 -4.91 -1.76 0.14
N ARG A 108 -5.83 -2.17 1.02
CA ARG A 108 -5.53 -2.44 2.44
C ARG A 108 -5.32 -3.91 2.82
N THR A 109 -5.65 -4.86 1.93
CA THR A 109 -5.61 -6.30 2.25
C THR A 109 -4.40 -7.00 1.61
N GLY A 110 -4.00 -8.16 2.14
CA GLY A 110 -2.76 -8.80 1.75
C GLY A 110 -1.56 -7.89 2.03
N ARG A 111 -0.59 -7.82 1.12
CA ARG A 111 0.42 -6.75 1.16
C ARG A 111 -0.26 -5.44 0.76
N PRO A 112 -0.35 -4.41 1.61
CA PRO A 112 -0.96 -3.14 1.24
C PRO A 112 -0.25 -2.47 0.06
N GLY A 113 -0.94 -1.57 -0.63
CA GLY A 113 -0.33 -0.84 -1.74
C GLY A 113 -1.34 0.00 -2.51
N PRO A 114 -0.89 0.79 -3.49
CA PRO A 114 -1.71 1.69 -4.26
C PRO A 114 -2.62 0.95 -5.25
N VAL A 115 -3.80 1.53 -5.44
CA VAL A 115 -4.79 1.15 -6.46
C VAL A 115 -5.18 2.40 -7.22
N VAL A 116 -5.33 2.30 -8.54
CA VAL A 116 -5.71 3.42 -9.40
C VAL A 116 -7.05 3.14 -10.05
N VAL A 117 -7.98 4.08 -9.91
CA VAL A 117 -9.31 4.05 -10.53
C VAL A 117 -9.43 5.23 -11.48
N ASP A 118 -9.41 4.95 -12.75
CA ASP A 118 -9.47 5.92 -13.83
C ASP A 118 -10.92 6.10 -14.28
N ILE A 119 -11.47 7.33 -14.15
CA ILE A 119 -12.91 7.58 -14.32
C ILE A 119 -13.15 8.53 -15.50
N PRO A 120 -13.63 8.03 -16.65
CA PRO A 120 -13.94 8.84 -17.81
C PRO A 120 -15.01 9.90 -17.54
N LYS A 121 -14.89 11.05 -18.20
CA LYS A 121 -15.74 12.22 -18.02
C LYS A 121 -17.24 11.91 -18.23
N ASN A 122 -17.57 11.11 -19.26
CA ASN A 122 -18.95 10.69 -19.50
C ASN A 122 -19.52 9.82 -18.37
N ILE A 123 -18.67 8.96 -17.74
CA ILE A 123 -19.06 8.16 -16.58
C ILE A 123 -19.32 9.07 -15.36
N GLN A 124 -18.49 10.10 -15.14
CA GLN A 124 -18.68 11.07 -14.05
C GLN A 124 -20.00 11.84 -14.18
N LYS A 125 -20.42 12.16 -15.42
CA LYS A 125 -21.64 12.92 -15.71
C LYS A 125 -22.90 12.06 -15.80
N ALA A 126 -22.76 10.73 -15.99
CA ALA A 126 -23.89 9.84 -16.15
C ALA A 126 -24.74 9.76 -14.89
N MET A 127 -26.06 9.81 -15.05
CA MET A 127 -27.00 9.52 -13.98
C MET A 127 -26.95 8.04 -13.61
N GLY A 128 -27.10 7.72 -12.33
CA GLY A 128 -27.05 6.35 -11.84
C GLY A 128 -27.57 6.27 -10.42
N SER A 129 -27.71 5.04 -9.90
CA SER A 129 -28.06 4.83 -8.49
C SER A 129 -26.89 5.21 -7.59
N ASP A 130 -27.18 5.51 -6.33
CA ASP A 130 -26.23 5.75 -5.25
C ASP A 130 -25.92 4.45 -4.46
N GLU A 131 -26.30 3.30 -5.00
CA GLU A 131 -26.04 2.01 -4.37
C GLU A 131 -24.53 1.77 -4.22
N TYR A 132 -24.15 1.45 -2.99
CA TYR A 132 -22.77 1.09 -2.65
C TYR A 132 -22.77 -0.33 -2.04
N PRO A 133 -22.04 -1.29 -2.63
CA PRO A 133 -22.06 -2.68 -2.17
C PRO A 133 -21.65 -2.81 -0.71
N THR A 134 -22.33 -3.66 0.04
CA THR A 134 -21.99 -3.98 1.43
C THR A 134 -20.81 -4.94 1.51
N GLU A 135 -20.67 -5.84 0.53
CA GLU A 135 -19.64 -6.88 0.49
C GLU A 135 -18.70 -6.72 -0.71
N VAL A 136 -17.54 -7.33 -0.60
CA VAL A 136 -16.54 -7.42 -1.68
C VAL A 136 -16.37 -8.88 -2.06
N ASN A 137 -16.60 -9.19 -3.34
CA ASN A 137 -16.38 -10.52 -3.90
C ASN A 137 -15.53 -10.42 -5.18
N ILE A 138 -14.24 -10.64 -5.05
CA ILE A 138 -13.31 -10.61 -6.18
C ILE A 138 -12.83 -12.02 -6.47
N ARG A 139 -13.22 -12.58 -7.62
CA ARG A 139 -12.95 -13.97 -8.00
C ARG A 139 -11.46 -14.33 -7.92
N GLY A 140 -10.58 -13.45 -8.37
CA GLY A 140 -9.13 -13.69 -8.46
C GLY A 140 -8.30 -13.17 -7.28
N TYR A 141 -8.92 -12.52 -6.28
CA TYR A 141 -8.20 -11.89 -5.17
C TYR A 141 -8.71 -12.40 -3.82
N LYS A 142 -8.01 -13.38 -3.27
CA LYS A 142 -8.31 -13.98 -1.96
C LYS A 142 -7.04 -13.99 -1.11
N PRO A 143 -6.72 -12.89 -0.40
CA PRO A 143 -5.54 -12.84 0.44
C PRO A 143 -5.63 -13.92 1.53
N ASN A 144 -4.58 -14.75 1.62
CA ASN A 144 -4.51 -15.79 2.63
C ASN A 144 -4.10 -15.18 3.97
N MET A 145 -5.00 -15.23 4.96
CA MET A 145 -4.77 -14.74 6.32
C MET A 145 -4.56 -15.91 7.31
N ALA A 146 -4.60 -17.16 6.84
CA ALA A 146 -4.47 -18.32 7.71
C ALA A 146 -3.00 -18.61 8.06
N VAL A 147 -2.77 -18.93 9.33
CA VAL A 147 -1.47 -19.32 9.84
C VAL A 147 -1.27 -20.83 9.60
N HIS A 148 -0.17 -21.21 8.98
CA HIS A 148 0.19 -22.61 8.79
C HIS A 148 0.96 -23.12 10.04
N VAL A 149 0.26 -23.77 10.95
CA VAL A 149 0.81 -24.24 12.26
C VAL A 149 2.09 -25.06 12.12
N GLY A 150 2.18 -25.92 11.10
CA GLY A 150 3.39 -26.72 10.83
C GLY A 150 4.62 -25.88 10.51
N GLN A 151 4.46 -24.78 9.76
CA GLN A 151 5.55 -23.83 9.47
C GLN A 151 5.98 -23.07 10.72
N VAL A 152 5.02 -22.67 11.58
CA VAL A 152 5.34 -22.01 12.85
C VAL A 152 6.15 -22.95 13.74
N LYS A 153 5.73 -24.21 13.90
CA LYS A 153 6.49 -25.22 14.67
C LYS A 153 7.92 -25.42 14.13
N LYS A 154 8.07 -25.46 12.80
CA LYS A 154 9.39 -25.56 12.16
C LYS A 154 10.25 -24.33 12.46
N ALA A 155 9.69 -23.12 12.35
CA ALA A 155 10.38 -21.87 12.68
C ALA A 155 10.85 -21.87 14.15
N CYS A 156 9.97 -22.22 15.10
CA CYS A 156 10.33 -22.35 16.52
C CYS A 156 11.48 -23.35 16.75
N SER A 157 11.43 -24.50 16.07
CA SER A 157 12.50 -25.51 16.18
C SER A 157 13.84 -25.01 15.61
N ILE A 158 13.83 -24.19 14.56
CA ILE A 158 15.06 -23.61 14.01
C ILE A 158 15.60 -22.55 14.97
N ILE A 159 14.76 -21.67 15.48
CA ILE A 159 15.14 -20.62 16.43
C ILE A 159 15.75 -21.24 17.70
N SER A 160 15.12 -22.28 18.27
CA SER A 160 15.57 -22.89 19.51
C SER A 160 16.92 -23.63 19.38
N LYS A 161 17.32 -24.02 18.17
CA LYS A 161 18.61 -24.68 17.88
C LYS A 161 19.69 -23.70 17.43
N ALA A 162 19.33 -22.46 17.14
CA ALA A 162 20.28 -21.48 16.65
C ALA A 162 21.28 -21.08 17.76
N LYS A 163 22.55 -21.05 17.41
CA LYS A 163 23.62 -20.65 18.35
C LYS A 163 23.76 -19.12 18.48
N ARG A 164 23.45 -18.39 17.42
CA ARG A 164 23.57 -16.93 17.34
C ARG A 164 22.37 -16.34 16.58
N PRO A 165 21.14 -16.47 17.14
CA PRO A 165 19.94 -15.95 16.49
C PRO A 165 19.93 -14.42 16.51
N LEU A 166 19.31 -13.83 15.48
CA LEU A 166 19.07 -12.40 15.37
C LEU A 166 17.70 -12.18 14.72
N PHE A 167 16.88 -11.31 15.29
CA PHE A 167 15.65 -10.88 14.64
C PHE A 167 15.91 -9.69 13.71
N LEU A 168 15.50 -9.83 12.44
CA LEU A 168 15.44 -8.73 11.49
C LEU A 168 13.98 -8.37 11.23
N LEU A 169 13.55 -7.19 11.70
CA LEU A 169 12.18 -6.74 11.60
C LEU A 169 11.98 -5.77 10.44
N GLY A 170 11.03 -6.08 9.57
CA GLY A 170 10.59 -5.20 8.50
C GLY A 170 9.27 -4.48 8.84
N GLY A 171 8.79 -3.64 7.92
CA GLY A 171 7.55 -2.88 8.08
C GLY A 171 6.29 -3.74 8.29
N GLY A 172 6.33 -5.00 7.88
CA GLY A 172 5.21 -5.95 8.09
C GLY A 172 4.80 -6.14 9.55
N VAL A 173 5.72 -5.98 10.51
CA VAL A 173 5.41 -6.07 11.94
C VAL A 173 4.43 -4.96 12.34
N SER A 174 4.72 -3.71 11.96
CA SER A 174 3.85 -2.57 12.27
C SER A 174 2.54 -2.60 11.46
N ILE A 175 2.61 -2.98 10.18
CA ILE A 175 1.44 -3.10 9.30
C ILE A 175 0.44 -4.15 9.84
N SER A 176 0.94 -5.24 10.43
CA SER A 176 0.09 -6.29 11.03
C SER A 176 -0.35 -5.99 12.46
N GLY A 177 0.09 -4.88 13.06
CA GLY A 177 -0.19 -4.53 14.46
C GLY A 177 0.51 -5.45 15.48
N ALA A 178 1.58 -6.15 15.06
CA ALA A 178 2.25 -7.16 15.87
C ALA A 178 3.39 -6.60 16.76
N ASN A 179 3.50 -5.29 16.93
CA ASN A 179 4.60 -4.65 17.66
C ASN A 179 4.72 -5.20 19.09
N GLN A 180 3.60 -5.25 19.87
CA GLN A 180 3.62 -5.76 21.24
C GLN A 180 3.98 -7.25 21.30
N LEU A 181 3.39 -8.06 20.42
CA LEU A 181 3.70 -9.49 20.34
C LEU A 181 5.19 -9.73 20.02
N MET A 182 5.79 -8.86 19.20
CA MET A 182 7.21 -8.94 18.89
C MET A 182 8.07 -8.53 20.08
N MET A 183 7.67 -7.49 20.83
CA MET A 183 8.35 -7.11 22.07
C MET A 183 8.33 -8.27 23.08
N ASP A 184 7.16 -8.87 23.32
CA ASP A 184 7.01 -10.01 24.24
C ASP A 184 7.90 -11.19 23.82
N LEU A 185 8.02 -11.43 22.51
CA LEU A 185 8.91 -12.49 21.97
C LEU A 185 10.38 -12.15 22.22
N ILE A 186 10.81 -10.91 22.00
CA ILE A 186 12.18 -10.46 22.24
C ILE A 186 12.54 -10.61 23.72
N GLU A 187 11.69 -10.15 24.62
CA GLU A 187 11.90 -10.27 26.07
C GLU A 187 11.96 -11.74 26.52
N LYS A 188 11.05 -12.58 26.02
CA LYS A 188 11.00 -14.01 26.34
C LYS A 188 12.21 -14.78 25.86
N THR A 189 12.78 -14.42 24.71
CA THR A 189 13.85 -15.17 24.07
C THR A 189 15.25 -14.62 24.34
N GLY A 190 15.37 -13.35 24.70
CA GLY A 190 16.66 -12.65 24.82
C GLY A 190 17.39 -12.48 23.50
N ILE A 191 16.73 -12.70 22.36
CA ILE A 191 17.35 -12.61 21.04
C ILE A 191 17.51 -11.14 20.63
N PRO A 192 18.72 -10.69 20.24
CA PRO A 192 18.93 -9.35 19.74
C PRO A 192 18.10 -9.04 18.49
N VAL A 193 17.80 -7.77 18.28
CA VAL A 193 16.94 -7.32 17.19
C VAL A 193 17.53 -6.14 16.43
N VAL A 194 17.39 -6.17 15.12
CA VAL A 194 17.67 -5.07 14.20
C VAL A 194 16.42 -4.80 13.34
N THR A 195 16.29 -3.60 12.85
CA THR A 195 15.15 -3.25 11.98
C THR A 195 15.62 -2.79 10.60
N THR A 196 14.81 -3.02 9.58
CA THR A 196 14.94 -2.28 8.32
C THR A 196 14.46 -0.83 8.51
N LEU A 197 14.67 0.03 7.51
CA LEU A 197 14.13 1.40 7.54
C LEU A 197 12.61 1.40 7.77
N MET A 198 11.87 0.54 7.07
CA MET A 198 10.42 0.41 7.23
C MET A 198 9.99 -0.31 8.51
N GLY A 199 10.87 -1.03 9.15
CA GLY A 199 10.65 -1.67 10.45
C GLY A 199 10.93 -0.77 11.65
N LYS A 200 11.46 0.43 11.42
CA LYS A 200 11.77 1.38 12.50
C LYS A 200 10.48 1.74 13.26
N GLY A 201 10.53 1.67 14.58
CA GLY A 201 9.35 1.86 15.44
C GLY A 201 8.59 0.56 15.79
N ALA A 202 8.96 -0.59 15.19
CA ALA A 202 8.40 -1.88 15.59
C ALA A 202 8.83 -2.31 17.01
N VAL A 203 9.98 -1.81 17.46
CA VAL A 203 10.57 -2.03 18.79
C VAL A 203 11.05 -0.68 19.35
N ASP A 204 10.95 -0.48 20.67
CA ASP A 204 11.53 0.72 21.30
C ASP A 204 13.04 0.74 21.07
N THR A 205 13.53 1.84 20.49
CA THR A 205 14.96 2.01 20.17
C THR A 205 15.86 2.11 21.41
N ARG A 206 15.27 2.28 22.59
CA ARG A 206 15.97 2.27 23.89
C ARG A 206 16.09 0.87 24.51
N HIS A 207 15.45 -0.13 23.89
CA HIS A 207 15.46 -1.50 24.40
C HIS A 207 16.91 -2.05 24.37
N PRO A 208 17.42 -2.72 25.44
CA PRO A 208 18.80 -3.21 25.51
C PRO A 208 19.21 -4.16 24.40
N LEU A 209 18.25 -4.92 23.85
CA LEU A 209 18.48 -5.86 22.77
C LEU A 209 18.32 -5.25 21.36
N TYR A 210 17.98 -3.95 21.26
CA TYR A 210 17.90 -3.26 19.98
C TYR A 210 19.29 -2.81 19.51
N LEU A 211 19.78 -3.40 18.42
CA LEU A 211 21.13 -3.14 17.90
C LEU A 211 21.18 -2.06 16.80
N GLY A 212 20.01 -1.54 16.38
CA GLY A 212 19.93 -0.48 15.40
C GLY A 212 19.22 -0.90 14.09
N ASN A 213 19.39 -0.04 13.06
CA ASN A 213 18.83 -0.28 11.74
C ASN A 213 19.85 -0.93 10.81
N VAL A 214 19.37 -1.79 9.92
CA VAL A 214 20.13 -2.28 8.77
C VAL A 214 19.66 -1.58 7.50
N ALA A 215 20.59 -1.03 6.73
CA ALA A 215 20.33 -0.43 5.44
C ALA A 215 21.54 -0.66 4.52
N VAL A 216 21.35 -0.41 3.21
CA VAL A 216 22.39 -0.60 2.20
C VAL A 216 23.69 0.16 2.51
N SER A 217 23.59 1.29 3.19
CA SER A 217 24.74 2.13 3.60
C SER A 217 25.39 1.75 4.94
N TYR A 218 24.82 0.79 5.70
CA TYR A 218 25.36 0.35 7.00
C TYR A 218 26.19 -0.93 6.87
N THR A 219 27.19 -0.91 6.00
CA THR A 219 28.08 -2.05 5.76
C THR A 219 28.95 -2.42 6.97
N HIS A 220 29.07 -1.56 7.97
CA HIS A 220 29.81 -1.81 9.19
C HIS A 220 29.07 -2.71 10.20
N LEU A 221 27.77 -3.01 9.99
CA LEU A 221 27.03 -4.02 10.74
C LEU A 221 27.26 -5.45 10.20
N ARG A 222 28.32 -5.66 9.42
CA ARG A 222 28.78 -7.03 9.18
C ARG A 222 29.09 -7.67 10.53
N ALA A 223 28.30 -8.71 10.87
CA ALA A 223 28.51 -9.47 12.07
C ALA A 223 29.99 -9.89 12.20
N HIS A 224 30.61 -9.47 13.24
CA HIS A 224 31.88 -10.04 13.71
C HIS A 224 31.61 -11.43 14.31
#